data_dc3e970cb2872b850f80d90d6edca914
#
_entry.id   dc3e970cb2872b850f80d90d6edca914
#
_cell.length_a   1.000
_cell.length_b   1.000
_cell.length_c   1.000
_cell.angle_alpha   90.00
_cell.angle_beta   90.00
_cell.angle_gamma   90.00
#
_symmetry.space_group_name_H-M   'P 1'
#
loop_
_entity.id
_entity.type
_entity.pdbx_description
1 polymer ?
#
loop_
_entity_poly.entity_id
_entity_poly.type
_entity_poly.pdbx_seq_one_letter_code
_entity_poly.pdbx_strand_id
1 'polypeptide(L)'
;MAYTKVSIPKNGDGAGCPSPKSSDIIIMDVEDIETEPTRTLGNVTVTGNYTLKDGAKAVCVYGTPKTIAASEEYSGDADARGVKQGVEFEHPGNEKDIKNFVEAFMNKGVVILVKECDGSAAGRVQAFGNKCNPLFLTVERTDSSEANKRKLTWKQDIAGKFLPADYEGELPALADAATAAGEGA
;
A
#
# COMPACT_ATOMS: atom_id res chain seq x y z
N MET A 1 -13.65 -14.43 18.16
CA MET A 1 -12.92 -15.68 18.50
C MET A 1 -11.73 -15.28 19.37
N ALA A 2 -11.49 -15.97 20.48
CA ALA A 2 -10.35 -15.64 21.34
C ALA A 2 -9.05 -16.11 20.69
N TYR A 3 -7.97 -15.32 20.81
CA TYR A 3 -6.64 -15.70 20.32
C TYR A 3 -6.13 -16.95 21.06
N THR A 4 -5.73 -17.96 20.32
CA THR A 4 -5.05 -19.12 20.88
C THR A 4 -3.59 -18.77 21.15
N LYS A 5 -3.17 -18.83 22.41
CA LYS A 5 -1.80 -18.50 22.80
C LYS A 5 -0.81 -19.49 22.17
N VAL A 6 0.16 -18.98 21.44
CA VAL A 6 1.26 -19.76 20.86
C VAL A 6 2.59 -19.09 21.20
N SER A 7 3.65 -19.89 21.35
CA SER A 7 5.01 -19.34 21.49
C SER A 7 5.51 -18.86 20.13
N ILE A 8 6.16 -17.69 20.11
CA ILE A 8 6.71 -17.07 18.88
C ILE A 8 8.23 -17.05 19.00
N PRO A 9 8.92 -18.15 18.61
CA PRO A 9 10.38 -18.17 18.58
C PRO A 9 10.91 -17.29 17.44
N LYS A 10 12.21 -16.92 17.51
CA LYS A 10 12.90 -16.29 16.39
C LYS A 10 12.84 -17.21 15.16
N ASN A 11 12.38 -16.70 14.05
CA ASN A 11 12.22 -17.48 12.80
C ASN A 11 13.52 -17.50 11.98
N GLY A 12 14.57 -18.12 12.53
CA GLY A 12 15.87 -18.25 11.88
C GLY A 12 16.77 -17.02 12.03
N ASP A 13 17.99 -17.10 11.52
CA ASP A 13 19.00 -16.06 11.69
C ASP A 13 18.74 -14.80 10.86
N GLY A 14 18.02 -14.92 9.75
CA GLY A 14 17.64 -13.81 8.88
C GLY A 14 16.34 -13.10 9.27
N ALA A 15 15.66 -13.49 10.35
CA ALA A 15 14.32 -12.98 10.69
C ALA A 15 14.19 -11.45 10.87
N GLY A 16 15.29 -10.76 11.14
CA GLY A 16 15.33 -9.30 11.27
C GLY A 16 15.91 -8.57 10.05
N CYS A 17 16.19 -9.28 8.97
CA CYS A 17 16.71 -8.64 7.76
C CYS A 17 15.62 -7.80 7.09
N PRO A 18 15.98 -6.64 6.48
CA PRO A 18 15.05 -5.89 5.66
C PRO A 18 14.47 -6.75 4.54
N SER A 19 13.17 -6.66 4.31
CA SER A 19 12.48 -7.32 3.21
C SER A 19 12.43 -6.39 2.01
N PRO A 20 13.16 -6.67 0.91
CA PRO A 20 13.06 -5.88 -0.32
C PRO A 20 11.62 -5.86 -0.85
N LYS A 21 11.21 -4.73 -1.41
CA LYS A 21 9.88 -4.55 -1.97
C LYS A 21 9.92 -4.34 -3.48
N SER A 22 8.88 -4.80 -4.16
CA SER A 22 8.70 -4.50 -5.58
C SER A 22 8.52 -3.01 -5.79
N SER A 23 9.03 -2.49 -6.91
CA SER A 23 8.81 -1.10 -7.33
C SER A 23 7.35 -0.78 -7.62
N ASP A 24 6.53 -1.80 -7.84
CA ASP A 24 5.15 -1.65 -8.28
C ASP A 24 4.21 -1.57 -7.07
N ILE A 25 3.77 -0.37 -6.77
CA ILE A 25 2.80 -0.11 -5.71
C ILE A 25 1.41 -0.03 -6.35
N ILE A 26 0.53 -0.95 -5.96
CA ILE A 26 -0.83 -1.03 -6.50
C ILE A 26 -1.77 -0.26 -5.59
N ILE A 27 -2.48 0.71 -6.16
CA ILE A 27 -3.35 1.64 -5.45
C ILE A 27 -4.77 1.50 -6.00
N MET A 28 -5.73 1.21 -5.12
CA MET A 28 -7.16 1.13 -5.42
C MET A 28 -7.90 2.26 -4.73
N ASP A 29 -8.67 3.03 -5.49
CA ASP A 29 -9.63 3.99 -4.91
C ASP A 29 -10.75 3.20 -4.20
N VAL A 30 -11.07 3.55 -2.97
CA VAL A 30 -12.14 2.85 -2.21
C VAL A 30 -13.51 3.00 -2.86
N GLU A 31 -13.73 4.09 -3.61
CA GLU A 31 -14.96 4.30 -4.36
C GLU A 31 -15.13 3.33 -5.51
N ASP A 32 -14.02 2.82 -6.06
CA ASP A 32 -14.01 1.86 -7.15
C ASP A 32 -14.08 0.41 -6.68
N ILE A 33 -13.86 0.14 -5.39
CA ILE A 33 -13.94 -1.21 -4.84
C ILE A 33 -15.41 -1.61 -4.67
N GLU A 34 -15.84 -2.64 -5.37
CA GLU A 34 -17.15 -3.26 -5.20
C GLU A 34 -17.14 -4.17 -3.97
N THR A 35 -16.23 -5.16 -3.95
CA THR A 35 -16.06 -6.07 -2.81
C THR A 35 -14.63 -6.10 -2.32
N GLU A 36 -14.47 -6.23 -1.01
CA GLU A 36 -13.16 -6.42 -0.38
C GLU A 36 -13.10 -7.73 0.41
N PRO A 37 -11.92 -8.35 0.55
CA PRO A 37 -11.75 -9.57 1.33
C PRO A 37 -12.14 -9.35 2.79
N THR A 38 -12.88 -10.31 3.36
CA THR A 38 -13.30 -10.23 4.76
C THR A 38 -12.14 -10.47 5.70
N ARG A 39 -11.93 -9.54 6.63
CA ARG A 39 -10.91 -9.62 7.67
C ARG A 39 -11.53 -10.04 9.00
N THR A 40 -10.95 -11.05 9.64
CA THR A 40 -11.32 -11.47 10.99
C THR A 40 -10.22 -11.15 11.99
N LEU A 41 -10.58 -10.60 13.16
CA LEU A 41 -9.61 -10.32 14.21
C LEU A 41 -8.90 -11.61 14.65
N GLY A 42 -7.57 -11.56 14.73
CA GLY A 42 -6.72 -12.72 15.06
C GLY A 42 -6.32 -13.58 13.86
N ASN A 43 -6.79 -13.27 12.65
CA ASN A 43 -6.29 -13.83 11.40
C ASN A 43 -5.75 -12.71 10.52
N VAL A 44 -4.44 -12.69 10.27
CA VAL A 44 -3.79 -11.67 9.43
C VAL A 44 -3.89 -11.97 7.94
N THR A 45 -4.16 -13.22 7.57
CA THR A 45 -4.27 -13.64 6.17
C THR A 45 -5.67 -13.42 5.63
N VAL A 46 -5.78 -12.91 4.42
CA VAL A 46 -7.01 -12.77 3.64
C VAL A 46 -6.86 -13.44 2.27
N THR A 47 -7.82 -14.30 1.92
CA THR A 47 -7.76 -15.16 0.72
C THR A 47 -8.78 -14.78 -0.37
N GLY A 48 -9.66 -13.83 -0.10
CA GLY A 48 -10.62 -13.33 -1.09
C GLY A 48 -10.00 -12.27 -2.00
N ASN A 49 -10.62 -12.02 -3.16
CA ASN A 49 -10.15 -11.02 -4.12
C ASN A 49 -10.76 -9.64 -3.84
N TYR A 50 -9.99 -8.58 -4.13
CA TYR A 50 -10.58 -7.26 -4.35
C TYR A 50 -11.27 -7.26 -5.71
N THR A 51 -12.57 -7.00 -5.74
CA THR A 51 -13.33 -6.83 -6.97
C THR A 51 -13.58 -5.34 -7.18
N LEU A 52 -13.21 -4.83 -8.34
CA LEU A 52 -13.49 -3.45 -8.72
C LEU A 52 -14.80 -3.37 -9.50
N LYS A 53 -15.46 -2.22 -9.46
CA LYS A 53 -16.64 -1.92 -10.23
C LYS A 53 -16.36 -2.05 -11.75
N ASP A 54 -17.41 -2.27 -12.53
CA ASP A 54 -17.29 -2.41 -13.98
C ASP A 54 -16.57 -1.19 -14.61
N GLY A 55 -15.54 -1.49 -15.40
CA GLY A 55 -14.68 -0.49 -16.02
C GLY A 55 -13.63 0.16 -15.11
N ALA A 56 -13.69 -0.03 -13.78
CA ALA A 56 -12.70 0.49 -12.87
C ALA A 56 -11.41 -0.36 -12.89
N LYS A 57 -10.26 0.29 -12.69
CA LYS A 57 -8.95 -0.35 -12.66
C LYS A 57 -8.11 0.22 -11.52
N ALA A 58 -7.26 -0.61 -10.95
CA ALA A 58 -6.26 -0.15 -9.99
C ALA A 58 -5.11 0.59 -10.70
N VAL A 59 -4.49 1.52 -10.00
CA VAL A 59 -3.34 2.28 -10.54
C VAL A 59 -2.05 1.67 -9.98
N CYS A 60 -1.09 1.41 -10.86
CA CYS A 60 0.26 1.01 -10.48
C CYS A 60 1.17 2.23 -10.50
N VAL A 61 1.79 2.55 -9.36
CA VAL A 61 2.73 3.67 -9.24
C VAL A 61 4.12 3.14 -8.93
N TYR A 62 5.11 3.56 -9.71
CA TYR A 62 6.50 3.21 -9.45
C TYR A 62 7.00 3.90 -8.19
N GLY A 63 7.52 3.10 -7.27
CA GLY A 63 8.28 3.55 -6.11
C GLY A 63 9.74 3.13 -6.22
N THR A 64 10.68 4.01 -5.88
CA THR A 64 12.11 3.64 -5.82
C THR A 64 12.30 2.57 -4.73
N PRO A 65 12.72 1.33 -5.06
CA PRO A 65 12.61 0.16 -4.17
C PRO A 65 13.17 0.37 -2.76
N LYS A 66 14.34 1.01 -2.62
CA LYS A 66 14.97 1.26 -1.31
C LYS A 66 14.26 2.30 -0.45
N THR A 67 13.29 3.03 -1.01
CA THR A 67 12.54 4.09 -0.31
C THR A 67 11.15 3.63 0.11
N ILE A 68 10.73 2.44 -0.34
CA ILE A 68 9.42 1.90 -0.01
C ILE A 68 9.44 1.37 1.43
N ALA A 69 8.66 2.00 2.29
CA ALA A 69 8.51 1.63 3.67
C ALA A 69 7.04 1.43 4.05
N ALA A 70 6.79 0.38 4.81
CA ALA A 70 5.52 0.12 5.45
C ALA A 70 5.64 0.46 6.93
N SER A 71 4.61 1.03 7.52
CA SER A 71 4.61 1.44 8.92
C SER A 71 3.32 1.07 9.64
N GLU A 72 3.47 0.82 10.92
CA GLU A 72 2.38 0.60 11.86
C GLU A 72 2.60 1.50 13.06
N GLU A 73 1.71 2.42 13.30
CA GLU A 73 1.76 3.36 14.41
C GLU A 73 0.66 3.04 15.42
N TYR A 74 1.05 2.62 16.60
CA TYR A 74 0.10 2.32 17.67
C TYR A 74 -0.25 3.59 18.43
N SER A 75 -1.55 3.84 18.63
CA SER A 75 -2.05 5.02 19.33
C SER A 75 -3.29 4.69 20.16
N GLY A 76 -3.64 5.58 21.07
CA GLY A 76 -4.80 5.48 21.95
C GLY A 76 -4.44 5.18 23.40
N ASP A 77 -5.35 5.55 24.29
CA ASP A 77 -5.26 5.32 25.73
C ASP A 77 -5.53 3.87 26.11
N ALA A 78 -5.52 3.56 27.40
CA ALA A 78 -5.89 2.24 27.91
C ALA A 78 -7.32 1.90 27.43
N ASP A 79 -7.52 0.64 27.02
CA ASP A 79 -8.76 0.09 26.47
C ASP A 79 -9.24 0.70 25.12
N ALA A 80 -8.53 1.70 24.59
CA ALA A 80 -8.83 2.37 23.31
C ALA A 80 -7.69 2.28 22.29
N ARG A 81 -6.74 1.34 22.47
CA ARG A 81 -5.58 1.21 21.58
C ARG A 81 -5.95 0.67 20.21
N GLY A 82 -5.43 1.33 19.20
CA GLY A 82 -5.53 0.94 17.81
C GLY A 82 -4.22 1.11 17.06
N VAL A 83 -4.21 0.76 15.79
CA VAL A 83 -3.07 0.89 14.90
C VAL A 83 -3.45 1.71 13.68
N LYS A 84 -2.59 2.64 13.28
CA LYS A 84 -2.64 3.33 12.00
C LYS A 84 -1.63 2.68 11.06
N GLN A 85 -2.10 2.31 9.90
CA GLN A 85 -1.27 1.75 8.85
C GLN A 85 -0.74 2.86 7.96
N GLY A 86 0.47 2.69 7.44
CA GLY A 86 1.05 3.64 6.51
C GLY A 86 1.96 2.97 5.48
N VAL A 87 2.05 3.59 4.31
CA VAL A 87 2.98 3.23 3.24
C VAL A 87 3.60 4.51 2.73
N GLU A 88 4.91 4.54 2.58
CA GLU A 88 5.61 5.66 1.96
C GLU A 88 6.62 5.18 0.92
N PHE A 89 6.81 6.00 -0.10
CA PHE A 89 7.82 5.76 -1.13
C PHE A 89 8.15 7.04 -1.88
N GLU A 90 9.29 7.05 -2.56
CA GLU A 90 9.70 8.14 -3.43
C GLU A 90 9.48 7.78 -4.90
N HIS A 91 8.87 8.70 -5.64
CA HIS A 91 8.75 8.63 -7.09
C HIS A 91 9.73 9.62 -7.73
N PRO A 92 10.62 9.17 -8.64
CA PRO A 92 11.55 10.05 -9.32
C PRO A 92 10.83 10.89 -10.37
N GLY A 93 11.28 12.13 -10.54
CA GLY A 93 10.77 13.02 -11.57
C GLY A 93 9.57 13.86 -11.14
N ASN A 94 9.08 14.65 -12.09
CA ASN A 94 7.99 15.62 -11.89
C ASN A 94 7.17 15.79 -13.17
N GLU A 95 6.98 14.71 -13.91
CA GLU A 95 6.26 14.66 -15.17
C GLU A 95 4.78 15.00 -14.96
N LYS A 96 4.08 15.22 -16.08
CA LYS A 96 2.66 15.57 -16.07
C LYS A 96 1.81 14.48 -15.40
N ASP A 97 2.14 13.22 -15.63
CA ASP A 97 1.32 12.10 -15.17
C ASP A 97 1.33 11.95 -13.65
N ILE A 98 2.52 12.07 -13.01
CA ILE A 98 2.57 12.05 -11.54
C ILE A 98 1.87 13.26 -10.92
N LYS A 99 1.86 14.43 -11.57
CA LYS A 99 1.12 15.59 -11.10
C LYS A 99 -0.39 15.37 -11.18
N ASN A 100 -0.87 14.87 -12.32
CA ASN A 100 -2.28 14.53 -12.51
C ASN A 100 -2.73 13.48 -11.49
N PHE A 101 -1.91 12.46 -11.26
CA PHE A 101 -2.16 11.44 -10.25
C PHE A 101 -2.30 12.07 -8.85
N VAL A 102 -1.34 12.89 -8.44
CA VAL A 102 -1.37 13.53 -7.11
C VAL A 102 -2.60 14.41 -6.93
N GLU A 103 -2.97 15.19 -7.94
CA GLU A 103 -4.18 16.04 -7.91
C GLU A 103 -5.45 15.19 -7.83
N ALA A 104 -5.54 14.11 -8.60
CA ALA A 104 -6.69 13.22 -8.62
C ALA A 104 -6.88 12.46 -7.29
N PHE A 105 -5.79 12.13 -6.60
CA PHE A 105 -5.84 11.33 -5.37
C PHE A 105 -5.72 12.16 -4.08
N MET A 106 -5.65 13.47 -4.16
CA MET A 106 -5.42 14.37 -3.02
C MET A 106 -6.42 14.17 -1.86
N ASN A 107 -7.70 13.92 -2.18
CA ASN A 107 -8.75 13.73 -1.18
C ASN A 107 -9.40 12.35 -1.27
N LYS A 108 -8.79 11.40 -1.97
CA LYS A 108 -9.33 10.06 -2.13
C LYS A 108 -8.77 9.11 -1.09
N GLY A 109 -9.66 8.34 -0.48
CA GLY A 109 -9.27 7.22 0.35
C GLY A 109 -8.87 6.02 -0.52
N VAL A 110 -7.79 5.36 -0.16
CA VAL A 110 -7.27 4.23 -0.96
C VAL A 110 -6.96 3.00 -0.12
N VAL A 111 -6.94 1.86 -0.80
CA VAL A 111 -6.33 0.60 -0.33
C VAL A 111 -5.09 0.36 -1.17
N ILE A 112 -3.97 0.01 -0.53
CA ILE A 112 -2.68 -0.17 -1.18
C ILE A 112 -2.19 -1.60 -1.01
N LEU A 113 -1.74 -2.21 -2.12
CA LEU A 113 -1.06 -3.49 -2.10
C LEU A 113 0.43 -3.29 -2.35
N VAL A 114 1.26 -3.82 -1.45
CA VAL A 114 2.72 -3.80 -1.55
C VAL A 114 3.23 -5.22 -1.63
N LYS A 115 3.96 -5.54 -2.69
CA LYS A 115 4.58 -6.85 -2.88
C LYS A 115 5.98 -6.86 -2.27
N GLU A 116 6.26 -7.84 -1.42
CA GLU A 116 7.60 -8.12 -0.89
C GLU A 116 8.33 -9.12 -1.79
N CYS A 117 9.63 -8.87 -1.99
CA CYS A 117 10.51 -9.77 -2.73
C CYS A 117 11.24 -10.67 -1.72
N ASP A 118 10.58 -11.73 -1.27
CA ASP A 118 11.09 -12.66 -0.27
C ASP A 118 11.88 -13.84 -0.86
N GLY A 119 12.14 -13.80 -2.18
CA GLY A 119 12.82 -14.85 -2.92
C GLY A 119 11.89 -15.94 -3.46
N SER A 120 10.61 -15.94 -3.09
CA SER A 120 9.60 -16.79 -3.72
C SER A 120 9.12 -16.18 -5.06
N ALA A 121 8.69 -17.03 -6.00
CA ALA A 121 8.20 -16.55 -7.31
C ALA A 121 6.93 -15.69 -7.17
N ALA A 122 6.09 -16.00 -6.19
CA ALA A 122 4.87 -15.25 -5.93
C ALA A 122 5.13 -13.96 -5.13
N GLY A 123 6.13 -13.97 -4.23
CA GLY A 123 6.34 -12.92 -3.23
C GLY A 123 5.17 -12.86 -2.23
N ARG A 124 5.37 -12.20 -1.11
CA ARG A 124 4.31 -11.89 -0.15
C ARG A 124 3.67 -10.56 -0.52
N VAL A 125 2.36 -10.49 -0.56
CA VAL A 125 1.64 -9.24 -0.78
C VAL A 125 1.00 -8.79 0.52
N GLN A 126 1.22 -7.53 0.89
CA GLN A 126 0.56 -6.93 2.04
C GLN A 126 -0.48 -5.91 1.57
N ALA A 127 -1.68 -5.97 2.17
CA ALA A 127 -2.75 -5.01 1.92
C ALA A 127 -2.86 -4.03 3.08
N PHE A 128 -2.84 -2.75 2.75
CA PHE A 128 -2.93 -1.62 3.69
C PHE A 128 -4.24 -0.87 3.49
N GLY A 129 -4.94 -0.60 4.59
CA GLY A 129 -6.24 0.04 4.57
C GLY A 129 -7.40 -0.92 4.26
N ASN A 130 -8.59 -0.37 4.29
CA ASN A 130 -9.84 -1.02 3.87
C ASN A 130 -10.88 0.06 3.53
N LYS A 131 -12.05 -0.34 2.99
CA LYS A 131 -13.10 0.63 2.59
C LYS A 131 -13.58 1.54 3.73
N CYS A 132 -13.60 1.04 4.97
CA CYS A 132 -14.09 1.82 6.12
C CYS A 132 -13.00 2.66 6.79
N ASN A 133 -11.73 2.32 6.59
CA ASN A 133 -10.59 3.05 7.15
C ASN A 133 -9.45 3.05 6.11
N PRO A 134 -9.59 3.85 5.05
CA PRO A 134 -8.62 3.94 3.96
C PRO A 134 -7.38 4.74 4.38
N LEU A 135 -6.38 4.74 3.49
CA LEU A 135 -5.23 5.62 3.59
C LEU A 135 -5.46 6.87 2.75
N PHE A 136 -4.92 7.99 3.23
CA PHE A 136 -4.95 9.29 2.55
C PHE A 136 -3.56 9.77 2.20
N LEU A 137 -3.45 10.48 1.08
CA LEU A 137 -2.18 10.95 0.51
C LEU A 137 -1.69 12.25 1.14
N THR A 138 -0.42 12.27 1.49
CA THR A 138 0.37 13.48 1.74
C THR A 138 1.60 13.44 0.84
N VAL A 139 1.93 14.56 0.19
CA VAL A 139 3.05 14.64 -0.77
C VAL A 139 4.03 15.70 -0.38
N GLU A 140 5.30 15.34 -0.37
CA GLU A 140 6.42 16.26 -0.27
C GLU A 140 7.19 16.26 -1.60
N ARG A 141 7.49 17.45 -2.15
CA ARG A 141 8.29 17.62 -3.35
C ARG A 141 9.67 18.12 -3.00
N THR A 142 10.68 17.46 -3.52
CA THR A 142 12.05 17.95 -3.54
C THR A 142 12.43 18.28 -4.98
N ASP A 143 12.89 19.50 -5.23
CA ASP A 143 13.39 19.96 -6.53
C ASP A 143 14.64 20.80 -6.27
N SER A 144 15.79 20.19 -6.42
CA SER A 144 17.10 20.78 -6.11
C SER A 144 18.12 20.36 -7.16
N SER A 145 19.34 20.89 -7.06
CA SER A 145 20.47 20.46 -7.89
C SER A 145 20.87 18.98 -7.68
N GLU A 146 20.45 18.36 -6.57
CA GLU A 146 20.81 16.99 -6.21
C GLU A 146 19.71 16.00 -6.53
N ALA A 147 18.44 16.42 -6.48
CA ALA A 147 17.30 15.51 -6.71
C ALA A 147 16.05 16.23 -7.19
N ASN A 148 15.32 15.57 -8.10
CA ASN A 148 13.96 15.93 -8.47
C ASN A 148 13.07 14.71 -8.22
N LYS A 149 12.31 14.74 -7.13
CA LYS A 149 11.49 13.61 -6.68
C LYS A 149 10.29 14.07 -5.87
N ARG A 150 9.32 13.16 -5.74
CA ARG A 150 8.19 13.30 -4.85
C ARG A 150 8.19 12.17 -3.84
N LYS A 151 8.07 12.51 -2.55
CA LYS A 151 7.78 11.54 -1.50
C LYS A 151 6.27 11.49 -1.32
N LEU A 152 5.68 10.31 -1.57
CA LEU A 152 4.27 10.03 -1.35
C LEU A 152 4.15 9.28 -0.04
N THR A 153 3.37 9.82 0.87
CA THR A 153 3.09 9.21 2.17
C THR A 153 1.60 8.97 2.29
N TRP A 154 1.23 7.73 2.47
CA TRP A 154 -0.14 7.28 2.64
C TRP A 154 -0.35 6.81 4.06
N LYS A 155 -1.29 7.39 4.79
CA LYS A 155 -1.58 7.03 6.18
C LYS A 155 -3.08 7.00 6.46
N GLN A 156 -3.48 6.17 7.41
CA GLN A 156 -4.82 6.21 7.97
C GLN A 156 -4.96 7.40 8.93
N ASP A 157 -6.08 8.11 8.86
CA ASP A 157 -6.37 9.20 9.80
C ASP A 157 -6.79 8.67 11.17
N ILE A 158 -7.51 7.55 11.18
CA ILE A 158 -8.07 6.96 12.40
C ILE A 158 -7.38 5.62 12.69
N ALA A 159 -7.01 5.40 13.96
CA ALA A 159 -6.48 4.11 14.39
C ALA A 159 -7.58 3.04 14.35
N GLY A 160 -7.30 1.95 13.67
CA GLY A 160 -8.17 0.79 13.56
C GLY A 160 -7.69 -0.38 14.41
N LYS A 161 -8.45 -1.47 14.40
CA LYS A 161 -8.11 -2.69 15.16
C LYS A 161 -7.30 -3.72 14.37
N PHE A 162 -7.07 -3.47 13.09
CA PHE A 162 -6.41 -4.43 12.19
C PHE A 162 -5.01 -3.96 11.80
N LEU A 163 -4.06 -4.88 11.85
CA LEU A 163 -2.75 -4.76 11.20
C LEU A 163 -2.90 -4.88 9.67
N PRO A 164 -1.90 -4.51 8.87
CA PRO A 164 -1.87 -4.84 7.45
C PRO A 164 -2.16 -6.33 7.23
N ALA A 165 -2.87 -6.66 6.17
CA ALA A 165 -3.22 -8.04 5.88
C ALA A 165 -2.18 -8.70 4.98
N ASP A 166 -1.88 -9.97 5.23
CA ASP A 166 -1.22 -10.82 4.25
C ASP A 166 -2.26 -11.23 3.21
N TYR A 167 -2.10 -10.72 2.00
CA TYR A 167 -3.06 -10.89 0.92
C TYR A 167 -2.67 -12.05 0.00
N GLU A 168 -3.52 -13.06 -0.08
CA GLU A 168 -3.34 -14.26 -0.91
C GLU A 168 -4.32 -14.31 -2.10
N GLY A 169 -5.09 -13.24 -2.33
CA GLY A 169 -5.98 -13.14 -3.49
C GLY A 169 -5.25 -12.77 -4.79
N GLU A 170 -5.98 -12.78 -5.88
CA GLU A 170 -5.49 -12.31 -7.19
C GLU A 170 -5.34 -10.79 -7.19
N LEU A 171 -4.29 -10.30 -7.86
CA LEU A 171 -4.10 -8.86 -8.02
C LEU A 171 -5.21 -8.27 -8.92
N PRO A 172 -5.71 -7.07 -8.60
CA PRO A 172 -6.75 -6.41 -9.39
C PRO A 172 -6.23 -6.03 -10.78
N ALA A 173 -7.15 -5.87 -11.74
CA ALA A 173 -6.82 -5.38 -13.07
C ALA A 173 -6.20 -3.97 -12.97
N LEU A 174 -5.06 -3.78 -13.63
CA LEU A 174 -4.33 -2.51 -13.63
C LEU A 174 -4.76 -1.62 -14.80
N ALA A 175 -4.73 -0.31 -14.56
CA ALA A 175 -4.85 0.68 -15.62
C ALA A 175 -3.65 0.57 -16.58
N ASP A 176 -3.89 0.86 -17.86
CA ASP A 176 -2.84 0.89 -18.85
C ASP A 176 -1.80 1.98 -18.49
N ALA A 177 -0.53 1.72 -18.76
CA ALA A 177 0.50 2.73 -18.58
C ALA A 177 0.16 3.98 -19.42
N ALA A 178 0.39 5.17 -18.84
CA ALA A 178 0.29 6.41 -19.62
C ALA A 178 1.18 6.27 -20.85
N THR A 179 0.60 6.45 -22.02
CA THR A 179 1.37 6.42 -23.28
C THR A 179 2.35 7.58 -23.21
N ALA A 180 3.66 7.30 -23.18
CA ALA A 180 4.68 8.33 -23.29
C ALA A 180 4.31 9.16 -24.54
N ALA A 181 3.95 10.42 -24.33
CA ALA A 181 3.67 11.35 -25.42
C ALA A 181 4.93 11.36 -26.28
N GLY A 182 4.79 10.87 -27.53
CA GLY A 182 5.90 10.57 -28.40
C GLY A 182 6.94 11.69 -28.43
N GLU A 183 8.19 11.31 -28.33
CA GLU A 183 9.29 12.08 -28.89
C GLU A 183 9.00 12.22 -30.38
N GLY A 184 8.30 13.28 -30.72
CA GLY A 184 8.11 13.74 -32.09
C GLY A 184 9.27 14.64 -32.45
N ALA A 185 10.01 14.18 -33.41
CA ALA A 185 11.08 14.75 -34.21
C ALA A 185 11.22 16.28 -34.19
#